data_e9cb50138cf57bc20cdd9eeae0abb57e
#
_entry.id   e9cb50138cf57bc20cdd9eeae0abb57e
#
_cell.length_a   1.000
_cell.length_b   1.000
_cell.length_c   1.000
_cell.angle_alpha   90.00
_cell.angle_beta   90.00
_cell.angle_gamma   90.00
#
_symmetry.space_group_name_H-M   'P 1'
#
loop_
_entity.id
_entity.type
_entity.pdbx_description
1 polymer ?
#
loop_
_entity_poly.entity_id
_entity_poly.type
_entity_poly.pdbx_seq_one_letter_code
_entity_poly.pdbx_strand_id
1 'polypeptide(L)'
;MTYRETIDFLFNVTPVFEKGDAGAYKPGLERMQAMAEEIGNPHVGQRYLHIAGTNGKGSVSSTLAAILTASGYRTGLFTSPHLIDFRERIRINGVPISEEEIVRFVERIKPLIERYQPSFFELTTLMALDYFARMKCDVVVMEVGMGGRLDCTN
;
A
#
# COMPACT_ATOMS: atom_id res chain seq x y z
N MET A 1 5.55 5.25 19.08
CA MET A 1 4.06 5.31 19.01
C MET A 1 3.47 3.91 19.19
N THR A 2 2.30 3.83 19.79
CA THR A 2 1.48 2.61 19.76
C THR A 2 0.87 2.43 18.37
N TYR A 3 0.37 1.25 18.05
CA TYR A 3 -0.33 1.00 16.80
C TYR A 3 -1.54 1.94 16.61
N ARG A 4 -2.33 2.11 17.67
CA ARG A 4 -3.49 3.01 17.63
C ARG A 4 -3.09 4.45 17.34
N GLU A 5 -2.08 4.96 18.02
CA GLU A 5 -1.54 6.31 17.76
C GLU A 5 -1.03 6.45 16.33
N THR A 6 -0.40 5.41 15.81
CA THR A 6 0.11 5.37 14.44
C THR A 6 -1.04 5.46 13.42
N ILE A 7 -2.09 4.69 13.62
CA ILE A 7 -3.27 4.72 12.74
C ILE A 7 -3.97 6.08 12.83
N ASP A 8 -4.16 6.61 14.03
CA ASP A 8 -4.73 7.95 14.22
C ASP A 8 -3.88 9.03 13.53
N PHE A 9 -2.56 8.92 13.64
CA PHE A 9 -1.63 9.81 12.94
C PHE A 9 -1.82 9.73 11.41
N LEU A 10 -1.83 8.55 10.82
CA LEU A 10 -2.03 8.37 9.39
C LEU A 10 -3.32 9.02 8.89
N PHE A 11 -4.43 8.79 9.61
CA PHE A 11 -5.73 9.33 9.22
C PHE A 11 -5.88 10.85 9.44
N ASN A 12 -5.10 11.42 10.34
CA ASN A 12 -5.20 12.85 10.67
C ASN A 12 -4.21 13.72 9.90
N VAL A 13 -3.05 13.17 9.54
CA VAL A 13 -1.97 13.93 8.90
C VAL A 13 -2.00 13.85 7.37
N THR A 14 -2.56 12.75 6.84
CA THR A 14 -2.64 12.54 5.39
C THR A 14 -4.07 12.73 4.89
N PRO A 15 -4.27 13.43 3.74
CA PRO A 15 -5.59 13.55 3.15
C PRO A 15 -6.13 12.18 2.73
N VAL A 16 -7.39 11.89 3.08
CA VAL A 16 -8.04 10.61 2.80
C VAL A 16 -9.26 10.83 1.93
N PHE A 17 -9.23 10.30 0.72
CA PHE A 17 -10.34 10.41 -0.22
C PHE A 17 -11.64 9.80 0.32
N GLU A 18 -11.55 8.69 1.03
CA GLU A 18 -12.68 7.99 1.63
C GLU A 18 -13.44 8.83 2.66
N LYS A 19 -12.79 9.85 3.23
CA LYS A 19 -13.41 10.80 4.15
C LYS A 19 -14.04 12.02 3.45
N GLY A 20 -14.09 12.02 2.11
CA GLY A 20 -14.59 13.16 1.34
C GLY A 20 -13.68 14.39 1.36
N ASP A 21 -12.41 14.18 1.67
CA ASP A 21 -11.41 15.24 1.69
C ASP A 21 -11.07 15.67 0.26
N ALA A 22 -11.47 16.86 -0.15
CA ALA A 22 -11.28 17.36 -1.51
C ALA A 22 -9.81 17.44 -1.94
N GLY A 23 -8.88 17.54 -0.99
CA GLY A 23 -7.44 17.56 -1.24
C GLY A 23 -6.80 16.18 -1.32
N ALA A 24 -7.55 15.10 -1.12
CA ALA A 24 -7.01 13.75 -1.02
C ALA A 24 -6.51 13.20 -2.36
N TYR A 25 -7.13 13.61 -3.47
CA TYR A 25 -6.68 13.19 -4.79
C TYR A 25 -5.62 14.14 -5.32
N LYS A 26 -4.41 13.61 -5.49
CA LYS A 26 -3.26 14.36 -5.99
C LYS A 26 -2.75 13.64 -7.25
N PRO A 27 -3.15 14.12 -8.45
CA PRO A 27 -2.75 13.46 -9.70
C PRO A 27 -1.24 13.59 -9.94
N GLY A 28 -0.71 12.62 -10.70
CA GLY A 28 0.72 12.54 -11.01
C GLY A 28 1.47 11.56 -10.11
N LEU A 29 2.66 11.18 -10.54
CA LEU A 29 3.47 10.16 -9.88
C LEU A 29 4.78 10.71 -9.29
N GLU A 30 5.09 11.98 -9.51
CA GLU A 30 6.38 12.58 -9.15
C GLU A 30 6.67 12.47 -7.66
N ARG A 31 5.68 12.75 -6.81
CA ARG A 31 5.84 12.66 -5.36
C ARG A 31 6.07 11.22 -4.91
N MET A 32 5.30 10.28 -5.45
CA MET A 32 5.43 8.86 -5.14
C MET A 32 6.82 8.33 -5.56
N GLN A 33 7.28 8.72 -6.73
CA GLN A 33 8.62 8.37 -7.22
C GLN A 33 9.72 8.93 -6.34
N ALA A 34 9.63 10.21 -5.97
CA ALA A 34 10.61 10.85 -5.09
C ALA A 34 10.68 10.17 -3.71
N MET A 35 9.54 9.85 -3.12
CA MET A 35 9.50 9.14 -1.84
C MET A 35 10.05 7.71 -1.96
N ALA A 36 9.74 7.01 -3.05
CA ALA A 36 10.28 5.67 -3.30
C ALA A 36 11.81 5.69 -3.41
N GLU A 37 12.38 6.68 -4.10
CA GLU A 37 13.84 6.86 -4.19
C GLU A 37 14.49 7.03 -2.81
N GLU A 38 13.87 7.82 -1.95
CA GLU A 38 14.39 8.08 -0.59
C GLU A 38 14.48 6.82 0.28
N ILE A 39 13.64 5.82 0.00
CA ILE A 39 13.65 4.55 0.76
C ILE A 39 14.24 3.38 -0.04
N GLY A 40 14.93 3.66 -1.15
CA GLY A 40 15.68 2.68 -1.92
C GLY A 40 14.91 1.97 -3.03
N ASN A 41 13.88 2.58 -3.59
CA ASN A 41 13.10 2.04 -4.72
C ASN A 41 12.59 0.61 -4.46
N PRO A 42 11.79 0.36 -3.42
CA PRO A 42 11.38 -0.99 -3.03
C PRO A 42 10.56 -1.72 -4.09
N HIS A 43 9.98 -0.99 -5.04
CA HIS A 43 9.21 -1.56 -6.13
C HIS A 43 10.07 -2.20 -7.24
N VAL A 44 11.34 -1.83 -7.32
CA VAL A 44 12.25 -2.34 -8.35
C VAL A 44 12.63 -3.80 -8.08
N GLY A 45 12.57 -4.63 -9.12
CA GLY A 45 12.92 -6.04 -9.03
C GLY A 45 11.82 -6.97 -8.52
N GLN A 46 10.66 -6.44 -8.14
CA GLN A 46 9.50 -7.24 -7.76
C GLN A 46 8.66 -7.60 -9.00
N ARG A 47 7.92 -8.70 -8.91
CA ARG A 47 6.97 -9.14 -9.94
C ARG A 47 5.57 -8.78 -9.52
N TYR A 48 4.83 -8.12 -10.39
CA TYR A 48 3.48 -7.63 -10.09
C TYR A 48 2.41 -8.22 -11.00
N LEU A 49 1.24 -8.48 -10.42
CA LEU A 49 -0.03 -8.57 -11.14
C LEU A 49 -0.84 -7.34 -10.73
N HIS A 50 -1.03 -6.42 -11.65
CA HIS A 50 -1.68 -5.14 -11.39
C HIS A 50 -3.14 -5.21 -11.83
N ILE A 51 -4.07 -5.09 -10.89
CA ILE A 51 -5.50 -5.28 -11.11
C ILE A 51 -6.21 -3.93 -11.13
N ALA A 52 -6.78 -3.61 -12.28
CA ALA A 52 -7.55 -2.38 -12.50
C ALA A 52 -8.98 -2.72 -12.91
N GLY A 53 -9.88 -1.77 -12.77
CA GLY A 53 -11.29 -1.91 -13.17
C GLY A 53 -12.22 -1.13 -12.26
N THR A 54 -13.50 -1.06 -12.63
CA THR A 54 -14.53 -0.36 -11.85
C THR A 54 -15.15 -1.24 -10.76
N ASN A 55 -15.34 -2.51 -11.07
CA ASN A 55 -16.00 -3.47 -10.15
C ASN A 55 -15.17 -4.76 -10.07
N GLY A 56 -15.25 -5.43 -8.93
CA GLY A 56 -14.68 -6.75 -8.75
C GLY A 56 -13.17 -6.82 -8.58
N LYS A 57 -12.47 -5.68 -8.47
CA LYS A 57 -11.01 -5.64 -8.29
C LYS A 57 -10.57 -6.44 -7.07
N GLY A 58 -11.23 -6.23 -5.94
CA GLY A 58 -10.90 -6.91 -4.68
C GLY A 58 -11.09 -8.42 -4.77
N SER A 59 -12.19 -8.87 -5.37
CA SER A 59 -12.46 -10.31 -5.56
C SER A 59 -11.46 -10.97 -6.48
N VAL A 60 -11.11 -10.33 -7.59
CA VAL A 60 -10.11 -10.84 -8.54
C VAL A 60 -8.73 -10.88 -7.89
N SER A 61 -8.34 -9.82 -7.21
CA SER A 61 -7.04 -9.72 -6.53
C SER A 61 -6.89 -10.80 -5.46
N SER A 62 -7.89 -10.97 -4.61
CA SER A 62 -7.89 -11.97 -3.53
C SER A 62 -7.86 -13.40 -4.08
N THR A 63 -8.60 -13.67 -5.16
CA THR A 63 -8.62 -14.98 -5.80
C THR A 63 -7.26 -15.32 -6.43
N LEU A 64 -6.67 -14.38 -7.15
CA LEU A 64 -5.33 -14.56 -7.74
C LEU A 64 -4.27 -14.79 -6.66
N ALA A 65 -4.30 -14.01 -5.59
CA ALA A 65 -3.37 -14.20 -4.47
C ALA A 65 -3.52 -15.56 -3.82
N ALA A 66 -4.75 -16.05 -3.63
CA ALA A 66 -5.02 -17.38 -3.09
C ALA A 66 -4.49 -18.49 -3.99
N ILE A 67 -4.68 -18.38 -5.30
CA ILE A 67 -4.16 -19.35 -6.27
C ILE A 67 -2.64 -19.39 -6.24
N LEU A 68 -1.98 -18.24 -6.26
CA LEU A 68 -0.52 -18.14 -6.23
C LEU A 68 0.05 -18.70 -4.93
N THR A 69 -0.56 -18.39 -3.81
CA THR A 69 -0.17 -18.94 -2.50
C THR A 69 -0.31 -20.45 -2.47
N ALA A 70 -1.42 -20.98 -2.96
CA ALA A 70 -1.65 -22.44 -3.05
C ALA A 70 -0.66 -23.12 -4.00
N SER A 71 -0.14 -22.39 -4.99
CA SER A 71 0.87 -22.88 -5.93
C SER A 71 2.30 -22.83 -5.37
N GLY A 72 2.48 -22.41 -4.13
CA GLY A 72 3.77 -22.39 -3.46
C GLY A 72 4.54 -21.08 -3.52
N TYR A 73 3.97 -20.02 -4.10
CA TYR A 73 4.59 -18.70 -4.15
C TYR A 73 4.36 -17.93 -2.85
N ARG A 74 5.39 -17.20 -2.40
CA ARG A 74 5.24 -16.21 -1.36
C ARG A 74 4.60 -14.96 -1.98
N THR A 75 3.32 -14.77 -1.71
CA THR A 75 2.46 -13.83 -2.44
C THR A 75 2.07 -12.65 -1.57
N GLY A 76 2.48 -11.44 -1.99
CA GLY A 76 1.97 -10.20 -1.44
C GLY A 76 0.62 -9.85 -2.07
N LEU A 77 -0.26 -9.25 -1.27
CA LEU A 77 -1.56 -8.75 -1.72
C LEU A 77 -1.80 -7.36 -1.14
N PHE A 78 -2.03 -6.40 -2.02
CA PHE A 78 -2.42 -5.04 -1.65
C PHE A 78 -3.83 -4.76 -2.16
N THR A 79 -4.75 -4.44 -1.23
CA THR A 79 -6.16 -4.14 -1.52
C THR A 79 -6.60 -2.88 -0.78
N SER A 80 -7.66 -2.23 -1.27
CA SER A 80 -8.28 -1.08 -0.63
C SER A 80 -9.75 -0.93 -1.06
N PRO A 81 -10.59 -0.32 -0.22
CA PRO A 81 -10.36 0.02 1.18
C PRO A 81 -10.40 -1.19 2.10
N HIS A 82 -10.04 -1.01 3.38
CA HIS A 82 -10.28 -2.04 4.40
C HIS A 82 -11.70 -1.92 4.97
N LEU A 83 -12.21 -3.01 5.53
CA LEU A 83 -13.53 -3.04 6.14
C LEU A 83 -13.47 -2.79 7.66
N ILE A 84 -12.58 -3.47 8.36
CA ILE A 84 -12.49 -3.47 9.82
C ILE A 84 -11.12 -2.99 10.30
N ASP A 85 -10.06 -3.58 9.78
CA ASP A 85 -8.68 -3.33 10.23
C ASP A 85 -7.81 -2.85 9.08
N PHE A 86 -7.07 -1.76 9.29
CA PHE A 86 -6.10 -1.23 8.33
C PHE A 86 -5.16 -2.30 7.76
N ARG A 87 -4.77 -3.27 8.59
CA ARG A 87 -3.85 -4.34 8.21
C ARG A 87 -4.37 -5.25 7.09
N GLU A 88 -5.69 -5.25 6.86
CA GLU A 88 -6.30 -5.98 5.73
C GLU A 88 -5.77 -5.54 4.38
N ARG A 89 -5.28 -4.30 4.27
CA ARG A 89 -4.76 -3.72 3.02
C ARG A 89 -3.47 -4.38 2.56
N ILE A 90 -2.69 -4.98 3.46
CA ILE A 90 -1.36 -5.51 3.18
C ILE A 90 -1.25 -6.91 3.78
N ARG A 91 -1.19 -7.92 2.92
CA ARG A 91 -1.11 -9.33 3.35
C ARG A 91 -0.03 -10.08 2.60
N ILE A 92 0.55 -11.07 3.27
CA ILE A 92 1.45 -12.07 2.65
C ILE A 92 0.89 -13.45 2.96
N ASN A 93 0.62 -14.25 1.91
CA ASN A 93 0.02 -15.58 2.04
C ASN A 93 -1.23 -15.57 2.93
N GLY A 94 -2.07 -14.55 2.77
CA GLY A 94 -3.30 -14.38 3.53
C GLY A 94 -3.14 -13.81 4.93
N VAL A 95 -1.91 -13.61 5.41
CA VAL A 95 -1.63 -13.08 6.75
C VAL A 95 -1.44 -11.56 6.70
N PRO A 96 -2.25 -10.78 7.44
CA PRO A 96 -2.09 -9.33 7.48
C PRO A 96 -0.72 -8.91 8.03
N ILE A 97 -0.23 -7.76 7.57
CA ILE A 97 0.98 -7.12 8.12
C ILE A 97 0.83 -6.93 9.64
N SER A 98 1.91 -7.10 10.40
CA SER A 98 1.85 -6.92 11.85
C SER A 98 1.75 -5.45 12.26
N GLU A 99 1.22 -5.21 13.44
CA GLU A 99 1.13 -3.86 14.01
C GLU A 99 2.51 -3.22 14.16
N GLU A 100 3.50 -4.00 14.59
CA GLU A 100 4.88 -3.55 14.76
C GLU A 100 5.52 -3.09 13.45
N GLU A 101 5.25 -3.78 12.35
CA GLU A 101 5.77 -3.41 11.04
C GLU A 101 5.19 -2.07 10.57
N ILE A 102 3.92 -1.83 10.82
CA ILE A 102 3.26 -0.56 10.49
C ILE A 102 3.87 0.58 11.31
N VAL A 103 3.99 0.41 12.61
CA VAL A 103 4.58 1.42 13.51
C VAL A 103 6.01 1.74 13.08
N ARG A 104 6.82 0.72 12.86
CA ARG A 104 8.22 0.87 12.44
C ARG A 104 8.33 1.63 11.13
N PHE A 105 7.52 1.29 10.15
CA PHE A 105 7.52 1.97 8.85
C PHE A 105 7.18 3.45 9.01
N VAL A 106 6.09 3.76 9.69
CA VAL A 106 5.63 5.15 9.86
C VAL A 106 6.66 5.99 10.62
N GLU A 107 7.24 5.47 11.70
CA GLU A 107 8.29 6.17 12.44
C GLU A 107 9.51 6.45 11.57
N ARG A 108 9.92 5.50 10.74
CA ARG A 108 11.06 5.66 9.83
C ARG A 108 10.84 6.75 8.79
N ILE A 109 9.61 6.85 8.25
CA ILE A 109 9.34 7.78 7.15
C ILE A 109 8.69 9.10 7.56
N LYS A 110 8.52 9.35 8.85
CA LYS A 110 7.99 10.63 9.35
C LYS A 110 8.60 11.86 8.69
N PRO A 111 9.94 11.98 8.55
CA PRO A 111 10.56 13.13 7.87
C PRO A 111 10.10 13.29 6.41
N LEU A 112 9.83 12.17 5.73
CA LEU A 112 9.32 12.19 4.34
C LEU A 112 7.87 12.62 4.29
N ILE A 113 7.05 12.21 5.26
CA ILE A 113 5.66 12.65 5.37
C ILE A 113 5.60 14.18 5.51
N GLU A 114 6.44 14.75 6.36
CA GLU A 114 6.52 16.20 6.57
C GLU A 114 6.98 16.94 5.32
N ARG A 115 7.98 16.40 4.60
CA ARG A 115 8.54 17.03 3.41
C ARG A 115 7.62 16.96 2.20
N TYR A 116 7.05 15.78 1.92
CA TYR A 116 6.31 15.53 0.68
C TYR A 116 4.79 15.64 0.84
N GLN A 117 4.28 15.58 2.04
CA GLN A 117 2.85 15.62 2.34
C GLN A 117 2.03 14.64 1.46
N PRO A 118 2.34 13.34 1.50
CA PRO A 118 1.68 12.34 0.66
C PRO A 118 0.21 12.19 1.04
N SER A 119 -0.57 11.68 0.10
CA SER A 119 -1.91 11.20 0.42
C SER A 119 -1.83 9.92 1.25
N PHE A 120 -2.92 9.61 1.93
CA PHE A 120 -3.06 8.34 2.68
C PHE A 120 -2.79 7.13 1.77
N PHE A 121 -3.33 7.13 0.56
CA PHE A 121 -3.17 6.02 -0.37
C PHE A 121 -1.72 5.89 -0.88
N GLU A 122 -1.07 7.00 -1.20
CA GLU A 122 0.36 7.00 -1.56
C GLU A 122 1.22 6.40 -0.46
N LEU A 123 0.95 6.81 0.77
CA LEU A 123 1.70 6.35 1.94
C LEU A 123 1.48 4.86 2.21
N THR A 124 0.24 4.38 2.12
CA THR A 124 -0.07 2.96 2.31
C THR A 124 0.49 2.09 1.18
N THR A 125 0.48 2.59 -0.04
CA THR A 125 1.12 1.91 -1.18
C THR A 125 2.62 1.76 -0.97
N LEU A 126 3.29 2.82 -0.55
CA LEU A 126 4.72 2.80 -0.28
C LEU A 126 5.06 1.82 0.86
N MET A 127 4.25 1.79 1.91
CA MET A 127 4.37 0.83 3.01
C MET A 127 4.28 -0.61 2.51
N ALA A 128 3.31 -0.90 1.65
CA ALA A 128 3.12 -2.22 1.07
C ALA A 128 4.34 -2.64 0.23
N LEU A 129 4.81 -1.78 -0.65
CA LEU A 129 5.96 -2.04 -1.51
C LEU A 129 7.23 -2.33 -0.69
N ASP A 130 7.50 -1.52 0.32
CA ASP A 130 8.63 -1.72 1.23
C ASP A 130 8.52 -3.05 1.98
N TYR A 131 7.35 -3.35 2.53
CA TYR A 131 7.10 -4.58 3.26
C TYR A 131 7.30 -5.82 2.38
N PHE A 132 6.70 -5.84 1.19
CA PHE A 132 6.83 -6.97 0.27
C PHE A 132 8.26 -7.19 -0.20
N ALA A 133 9.01 -6.11 -0.42
CA ALA A 133 10.43 -6.19 -0.80
C ALA A 133 11.27 -6.78 0.34
N ARG A 134 11.12 -6.28 1.56
CA ARG A 134 11.87 -6.79 2.72
C ARG A 134 11.53 -8.24 3.05
N MET A 135 10.29 -8.62 2.88
CA MET A 135 9.82 -9.98 3.10
C MET A 135 10.09 -10.92 1.92
N LYS A 136 10.70 -10.43 0.85
CA LYS A 136 11.11 -11.21 -0.32
C LYS A 136 9.96 -11.99 -0.95
N CYS A 137 8.85 -11.31 -1.23
CA CYS A 137 7.74 -11.92 -1.95
C CYS A 137 8.16 -12.34 -3.36
N ASP A 138 7.69 -13.50 -3.81
CA ASP A 138 7.94 -14.00 -5.17
C ASP A 138 7.11 -13.22 -6.19
N VAL A 139 5.90 -12.84 -5.81
CA VAL A 139 4.95 -12.11 -6.63
C VAL A 139 4.06 -11.24 -5.76
N VAL A 140 3.63 -10.10 -6.29
CA VAL A 140 2.76 -9.15 -5.60
C VAL A 140 1.52 -8.90 -6.45
N VAL A 141 0.35 -9.06 -5.87
CA VAL A 141 -0.94 -8.69 -6.48
C VAL A 141 -1.31 -7.31 -5.97
N MET A 142 -1.35 -6.32 -6.86
CA MET A 142 -1.63 -4.92 -6.54
C MET A 142 -2.98 -4.50 -7.12
N GLU A 143 -3.93 -4.19 -6.25
CA GLU A 143 -5.19 -3.55 -6.65
C GLU A 143 -4.99 -2.05 -6.84
N VAL A 144 -5.44 -1.52 -7.97
CA VAL A 144 -5.42 -0.07 -8.25
C VAL A 144 -6.41 0.64 -7.34
N GLY A 145 -6.05 1.79 -6.81
CA GLY A 145 -6.94 2.61 -6.00
C GLY A 145 -7.97 3.36 -6.85
N MET A 146 -7.49 4.15 -7.82
CA MET A 146 -8.32 4.95 -8.71
C MET A 146 -7.78 4.93 -10.14
N GLY A 147 -8.64 4.62 -11.11
CA GLY A 147 -8.28 4.66 -12.53
C GLY A 147 -7.23 3.61 -12.89
N GLY A 148 -6.01 4.02 -13.17
CA GLY A 148 -4.91 3.14 -13.54
C GLY A 148 -3.62 3.90 -13.82
N ARG A 149 -3.53 4.56 -14.97
CA ARG A 149 -2.29 5.19 -15.45
C ARG A 149 -1.65 6.18 -14.47
N LEU A 150 -2.45 6.99 -13.80
CA LEU A 150 -2.00 8.02 -12.86
C LEU A 150 -2.16 7.61 -11.40
N ASP A 151 -2.54 6.36 -11.15
CA ASP A 151 -2.63 5.83 -9.80
C ASP A 151 -1.24 5.57 -9.23
N CYS A 152 -1.04 5.79 -7.93
CA CYS A 152 0.26 5.63 -7.29
C CYS A 152 0.75 4.17 -7.23
N THR A 153 -0.10 3.20 -7.54
CA THR A 153 0.28 1.78 -7.68
C THR A 153 0.94 1.47 -9.04
N ASN A 154 0.86 2.41 -9.97
CA ASN A 154 1.36 2.18 -11.34
C ASN A 154 2.90 2.28 -11.44
#